data_5d82fcf27ab75811c579ae262ea4c982
#
_entry.id   5d82fcf27ab75811c579ae262ea4c982
#
_cell.length_a   1.000
_cell.length_b   1.000
_cell.length_c   1.000
_cell.angle_alpha   90.00
_cell.angle_beta   90.00
_cell.angle_gamma   90.00
#
_symmetry.space_group_name_H-M   'P 1'
#
loop_
_entity.id
_entity.type
_entity.pdbx_description
1 polymer ?
#
loop_
_entity_poly.entity_id
_entity_poly.type
_entity_poly.pdbx_seq_one_letter_code
_entity_poly.pdbx_strand_id
1 'polypeptide(L)'
;MVIEYARNVAGIEGASSTEFDPASSAPVIATMEEQKSFVDGAGDLGGTMRLGSYPADLREGSVAATAYGSTQVTERHRHRYEVNNAYRDKIAASGLVFSGTSPDGHLVEFVEYPKSVHPFLVATQAHPELKSRPTRPHPLFRSFIGAALKYKAAERLPVDIGDYDPHADADVPESDSVDSGEG
;
A
#
# COMPACT_ATOMS: atom_id res chain seq x y z
N MET A 1 9.31 5.46 -1.09
CA MET A 1 9.27 5.15 0.35
C MET A 1 10.30 4.09 0.74
N VAL A 2 10.27 2.85 0.21
CA VAL A 2 11.19 1.77 0.62
C VAL A 2 12.67 2.15 0.45
N ILE A 3 13.06 2.70 -0.70
CA ILE A 3 14.44 3.14 -0.95
C ILE A 3 14.90 4.18 0.08
N GLU A 4 14.08 5.19 0.32
CA GLU A 4 14.39 6.27 1.26
C GLU A 4 14.51 5.75 2.69
N TYR A 5 13.58 4.89 3.09
CA TYR A 5 13.63 4.24 4.39
C TYR A 5 14.87 3.35 4.56
N ALA A 6 15.19 2.57 3.52
CA ALA A 6 16.36 1.72 3.51
C ALA A 6 17.65 2.50 3.70
N ARG A 7 17.80 3.66 3.05
CA ARG A 7 18.98 4.55 3.18
C ARG A 7 19.08 5.20 4.55
N ASN A 8 18.01 5.90 4.95
CA ASN A 8 18.08 6.87 6.04
C ASN A 8 17.68 6.30 7.39
N VAL A 9 16.94 5.18 7.42
CA VAL A 9 16.51 4.55 8.67
C VAL A 9 17.15 3.19 8.87
N ALA A 10 17.15 2.32 7.86
CA ALA A 10 17.74 0.98 7.96
C ALA A 10 19.27 0.98 7.75
N GLY A 11 19.88 2.10 7.41
CA GLY A 11 21.32 2.23 7.22
C GLY A 11 21.86 1.32 6.10
N ILE A 12 21.11 1.19 5.01
CA ILE A 12 21.54 0.42 3.83
C ILE A 12 22.17 1.41 2.84
N GLU A 13 23.47 1.55 2.94
CA GLU A 13 24.24 2.45 2.07
C GLU A 13 24.08 2.03 0.61
N GLY A 14 23.92 2.98 -0.30
CA GLY A 14 23.71 2.74 -1.72
C GLY A 14 22.36 2.12 -2.11
N ALA A 15 21.41 1.99 -1.16
CA ALA A 15 20.08 1.46 -1.45
C ALA A 15 19.43 2.21 -2.62
N SER A 16 19.01 1.48 -3.66
CA SER A 16 18.42 2.05 -4.87
C SER A 16 17.44 1.06 -5.52
N SER A 17 16.95 1.43 -6.69
CA SER A 17 16.24 0.55 -7.61
C SER A 17 17.13 0.27 -8.82
N THR A 18 17.12 -0.97 -9.32
CA THR A 18 17.78 -1.31 -10.59
C THR A 18 17.16 -0.58 -11.79
N GLU A 19 15.97 -0.02 -11.63
CA GLU A 19 15.37 0.87 -12.63
C GLU A 19 16.14 2.17 -12.80
N PHE A 20 16.68 2.73 -11.71
CA PHE A 20 17.42 3.99 -11.70
C PHE A 20 18.92 3.78 -11.81
N ASP A 21 19.42 2.72 -11.19
CA ASP A 21 20.82 2.35 -11.16
C ASP A 21 20.98 0.83 -11.28
N PRO A 22 21.14 0.32 -12.51
CA PRO A 22 21.33 -1.11 -12.74
C PRO A 22 22.58 -1.70 -12.07
N ALA A 23 23.55 -0.87 -11.69
CA ALA A 23 24.78 -1.26 -11.02
C ALA A 23 24.74 -1.03 -9.51
N SER A 24 23.56 -0.72 -8.94
CA SER A 24 23.40 -0.48 -7.51
C SER A 24 23.99 -1.60 -6.66
N SER A 25 24.80 -1.24 -5.67
CA SER A 25 25.38 -2.18 -4.70
C SER A 25 24.34 -2.73 -3.71
N ALA A 26 23.20 -2.05 -3.57
CA ALA A 26 22.11 -2.43 -2.69
C ALA A 26 20.75 -2.22 -3.38
N PRO A 27 20.38 -3.08 -4.34
CA PRO A 27 19.13 -2.99 -5.10
C PRO A 27 17.93 -3.44 -4.25
N VAL A 28 17.45 -2.56 -3.38
CA VAL A 28 16.28 -2.84 -2.50
C VAL A 28 14.97 -2.90 -3.28
N ILE A 29 14.96 -2.38 -4.51
CA ILE A 29 13.90 -2.54 -5.50
C ILE A 29 14.56 -3.11 -6.76
N ALA A 30 14.04 -4.25 -7.25
CA ALA A 30 14.59 -4.96 -8.39
C ALA A 30 13.50 -5.75 -9.11
N THR A 31 13.78 -6.21 -10.32
CA THR A 31 12.89 -7.17 -10.98
C THR A 31 12.99 -8.54 -10.30
N MET A 32 11.97 -9.39 -10.48
CA MET A 32 11.99 -10.75 -9.94
C MET A 32 13.13 -11.60 -10.51
N GLU A 33 13.52 -11.34 -11.74
CA GLU A 33 14.63 -12.00 -12.42
C GLU A 33 15.97 -11.63 -11.77
N GLU A 34 16.20 -10.36 -11.52
CA GLU A 34 17.40 -9.86 -10.82
C GLU A 34 17.49 -10.41 -9.39
N GLN A 35 16.36 -10.49 -8.66
CA GLN A 35 16.35 -11.08 -7.31
C GLN A 35 16.81 -12.53 -7.30
N LYS A 36 16.43 -13.33 -8.28
CA LYS A 36 16.86 -14.73 -8.41
C LYS A 36 18.35 -14.86 -8.69
N SER A 37 18.93 -13.98 -9.50
CA SER A 37 20.36 -13.99 -9.77
C SER A 37 21.21 -13.71 -8.53
N PHE A 38 20.68 -12.98 -7.55
CA PHE A 38 21.32 -12.77 -6.25
C PHE A 38 21.28 -14.00 -5.33
N VAL A 39 20.28 -14.88 -5.51
CA VAL A 39 20.08 -16.06 -4.61
C VAL A 39 20.64 -17.35 -5.21
N ASP A 40 20.47 -17.61 -6.50
CA ASP A 40 20.72 -18.93 -7.08
C ASP A 40 21.66 -18.97 -8.29
N GLY A 41 22.08 -17.86 -8.84
CA GLY A 41 22.98 -17.82 -10.00
C GLY A 41 22.42 -18.49 -11.27
N ALA A 42 21.12 -18.74 -11.37
CA ALA A 42 20.49 -19.45 -12.49
C ALA A 42 19.26 -18.75 -13.05
N GLY A 43 19.36 -18.29 -14.22
CA GLY A 43 18.61 -18.17 -15.43
C GLY A 43 17.11 -18.01 -15.46
N ASP A 44 16.72 -17.08 -16.30
CA ASP A 44 15.55 -17.01 -17.19
C ASP A 44 14.16 -17.28 -16.58
N LEU A 45 13.66 -16.25 -15.90
CA LEU A 45 12.22 -16.05 -15.76
C LEU A 45 11.92 -14.64 -16.24
N GLY A 46 11.56 -14.53 -17.50
CA GLY A 46 11.24 -13.27 -18.12
C GLY A 46 10.44 -12.37 -17.21
N GLY A 47 11.00 -11.19 -16.90
CA GLY A 47 10.40 -10.20 -16.01
C GLY A 47 9.06 -9.76 -16.54
N THR A 48 8.01 -10.54 -16.22
CA THR A 48 6.65 -10.26 -16.65
C THR A 48 6.12 -9.10 -15.84
N MET A 49 5.74 -8.03 -16.55
CA MET A 49 5.02 -6.92 -15.94
C MET A 49 3.76 -7.46 -15.26
N ARG A 50 3.60 -7.18 -13.98
CA ARG A 50 2.32 -7.42 -13.28
C ARG A 50 1.32 -6.41 -13.80
N LEU A 51 0.38 -6.90 -14.60
CA LEU A 51 -0.68 -6.10 -15.22
C LEU A 51 -2.03 -6.73 -14.91
N GLY A 52 -2.93 -5.95 -14.30
CA GLY A 52 -4.27 -6.41 -13.98
C GLY A 52 -4.56 -6.47 -12.49
N SER A 53 -5.48 -7.33 -12.10
CA SER A 53 -6.01 -7.44 -10.75
C SER A 53 -5.34 -8.60 -10.01
N TYR A 54 -4.74 -8.30 -8.85
CA TYR A 54 -4.03 -9.29 -8.03
C TYR A 54 -4.52 -9.24 -6.58
N PRO A 55 -4.67 -10.41 -5.93
CA PRO A 55 -5.01 -10.48 -4.53
C PRO A 55 -3.82 -10.13 -3.64
N ALA A 56 -4.12 -9.59 -2.47
CA ALA A 56 -3.16 -9.36 -1.40
C ALA A 56 -3.77 -9.75 -0.05
N ASP A 57 -2.96 -10.38 0.80
CA ASP A 57 -3.27 -10.65 2.19
C ASP A 57 -2.68 -9.54 3.06
N LEU A 58 -3.53 -8.88 3.84
CA LEU A 58 -3.17 -7.79 4.73
C LEU A 58 -3.00 -8.32 6.16
N ARG A 59 -1.97 -7.82 6.83
CA ARG A 59 -1.73 -8.12 8.23
C ARG A 59 -2.87 -7.59 9.09
N GLU A 60 -3.46 -8.45 9.90
CA GLU A 60 -4.49 -8.06 10.86
C GLU A 60 -4.00 -6.94 11.79
N GLY A 61 -4.87 -5.95 12.05
CA GLY A 61 -4.54 -4.78 12.88
C GLY A 61 -3.66 -3.73 12.20
N SER A 62 -3.22 -3.95 10.96
CA SER A 62 -2.49 -2.95 10.19
C SER A 62 -3.35 -1.74 9.83
N VAL A 63 -2.69 -0.62 9.50
CA VAL A 63 -3.39 0.57 8.99
C VAL A 63 -4.10 0.26 7.68
N ALA A 64 -3.43 -0.50 6.81
CA ALA A 64 -4.02 -0.95 5.55
C ALA A 64 -5.27 -1.81 5.79
N ALA A 65 -5.18 -2.89 6.59
CA ALA A 65 -6.34 -3.75 6.88
C ALA A 65 -7.50 -2.97 7.52
N THR A 66 -7.19 -2.03 8.43
CA THR A 66 -8.20 -1.14 9.04
C THR A 66 -8.88 -0.26 7.98
N ALA A 67 -8.11 0.31 7.05
CA ALA A 67 -8.65 1.17 6.00
C ALA A 67 -9.60 0.43 5.06
N TYR A 68 -9.25 -0.82 4.71
CA TYR A 68 -10.10 -1.66 3.84
C TYR A 68 -11.28 -2.34 4.58
N GLY A 69 -11.19 -2.48 5.90
CA GLY A 69 -12.13 -3.29 6.68
C GLY A 69 -12.04 -4.80 6.37
N SER A 70 -10.90 -5.26 5.84
CA SER A 70 -10.66 -6.64 5.44
C SER A 70 -9.18 -6.96 5.49
N THR A 71 -8.85 -8.23 5.71
CA THR A 71 -7.48 -8.77 5.60
C THR A 71 -7.18 -9.37 4.23
N GLN A 72 -8.17 -9.44 3.34
CA GLN A 72 -7.97 -9.87 1.95
C GLN A 72 -8.53 -8.84 1.00
N VAL A 73 -7.71 -8.39 0.08
CA VAL A 73 -8.08 -7.36 -0.89
C VAL A 73 -7.60 -7.75 -2.28
N THR A 74 -8.16 -7.12 -3.28
CA THR A 74 -7.71 -7.31 -4.66
C THR A 74 -7.50 -5.95 -5.28
N GLU A 75 -6.31 -5.68 -5.77
CA GLU A 75 -5.95 -4.38 -6.35
C GLU A 75 -5.37 -4.50 -7.75
N ARG A 76 -5.42 -3.38 -8.49
CA ARG A 76 -4.89 -3.32 -9.85
C ARG A 76 -3.43 -2.90 -9.86
N HIS A 77 -2.63 -3.60 -10.63
CA HIS A 77 -1.18 -3.39 -10.75
C HIS A 77 -0.77 -3.13 -12.20
N ARG A 78 0.33 -2.38 -12.36
CA ARG A 78 1.00 -2.14 -13.64
C ARG A 78 2.48 -1.83 -13.40
N HIS A 79 3.22 -2.77 -12.86
CA HIS A 79 4.64 -2.61 -12.55
C HIS A 79 5.40 -3.92 -12.78
N ARG A 80 6.73 -3.83 -12.87
CA ARG A 80 7.65 -4.96 -12.98
C ARG A 80 8.69 -5.01 -11.87
N TYR A 81 8.91 -3.89 -11.19
CA TYR A 81 9.85 -3.78 -10.09
C TYR A 81 9.15 -4.11 -8.77
N GLU A 82 9.85 -4.84 -7.92
CA GLU A 82 9.34 -5.34 -6.64
C GLU A 82 10.32 -5.03 -5.53
N VAL A 83 9.84 -5.02 -4.29
CA VAL A 83 10.72 -4.98 -3.13
C VAL A 83 11.58 -6.24 -3.12
N ASN A 84 12.89 -6.07 -3.03
CA ASN A 84 13.82 -7.18 -3.01
C ASN A 84 13.81 -7.87 -1.64
N ASN A 85 13.39 -9.14 -1.64
CA ASN A 85 13.24 -9.95 -0.44
C ASN A 85 14.55 -10.12 0.36
N ALA A 86 15.71 -10.02 -0.28
CA ALA A 86 17.01 -10.09 0.40
C ALA A 86 17.20 -8.97 1.46
N TYR A 87 16.49 -7.86 1.32
CA TYR A 87 16.59 -6.71 2.22
C TYR A 87 15.39 -6.59 3.17
N ARG A 88 14.34 -7.40 2.97
CA ARG A 88 13.07 -7.29 3.68
C ARG A 88 13.24 -7.36 5.20
N ASP A 89 13.99 -8.35 5.70
CA ASP A 89 14.18 -8.54 7.14
C ASP A 89 14.96 -7.38 7.77
N LYS A 90 16.01 -6.91 7.10
CA LYS A 90 16.80 -5.76 7.59
C LYS A 90 15.97 -4.48 7.66
N ILE A 91 15.13 -4.23 6.65
CA ILE A 91 14.24 -3.08 6.61
C ILE A 91 13.13 -3.23 7.68
N ALA A 92 12.56 -4.41 7.84
CA ALA A 92 11.56 -4.68 8.87
C ALA A 92 12.11 -4.50 10.28
N ALA A 93 13.32 -4.97 10.54
CA ALA A 93 13.99 -4.84 11.84
C ALA A 93 14.22 -3.38 12.26
N SER A 94 14.25 -2.44 11.30
CA SER A 94 14.38 -1.01 11.59
C SER A 94 13.02 -0.30 11.77
N GLY A 95 11.90 -1.03 11.70
CA GLY A 95 10.57 -0.54 12.09
C GLY A 95 9.57 -0.31 10.95
N LEU A 96 9.96 -0.49 9.67
CA LEU A 96 8.98 -0.47 8.59
C LEU A 96 8.11 -1.74 8.63
N VAL A 97 6.80 -1.56 8.60
CA VAL A 97 5.86 -2.68 8.62
C VAL A 97 5.53 -3.09 7.19
N PHE A 98 5.83 -4.33 6.84
CA PHE A 98 5.32 -4.97 5.63
C PHE A 98 3.92 -5.48 5.95
N SER A 99 2.92 -4.66 5.64
CA SER A 99 1.54 -4.87 6.07
C SER A 99 0.67 -5.62 5.08
N GLY A 100 1.16 -5.88 3.88
CA GLY A 100 0.46 -6.69 2.89
C GLY A 100 1.43 -7.41 1.96
N THR A 101 1.07 -8.63 1.61
CA THR A 101 1.84 -9.47 0.70
C THR A 101 0.93 -10.16 -0.31
N SER A 102 1.51 -10.68 -1.39
CA SER A 102 0.83 -11.70 -2.21
C SER A 102 0.43 -12.90 -1.33
N PRO A 103 -0.59 -13.70 -1.71
CA PRO A 103 -1.05 -14.83 -0.89
C PRO A 103 0.01 -15.89 -0.57
N ASP A 104 1.03 -16.01 -1.41
CA ASP A 104 2.20 -16.87 -1.19
C ASP A 104 3.28 -16.22 -0.29
N GLY A 105 3.07 -14.97 0.12
CA GLY A 105 3.98 -14.21 0.98
C GLY A 105 5.23 -13.67 0.29
N HIS A 106 5.43 -13.94 -1.00
CA HIS A 106 6.66 -13.59 -1.70
C HIS A 106 6.75 -12.12 -2.10
N LEU A 107 5.65 -11.52 -2.57
CA LEU A 107 5.66 -10.15 -3.05
C LEU A 107 5.14 -9.21 -1.97
N VAL A 108 5.81 -8.06 -1.81
CA VAL A 108 5.37 -7.01 -0.90
C VAL A 108 4.37 -6.12 -1.63
N GLU A 109 3.15 -6.05 -1.12
CA GLU A 109 2.07 -5.26 -1.69
C GLU A 109 1.82 -3.95 -0.96
N PHE A 110 2.01 -3.96 0.37
CA PHE A 110 1.80 -2.82 1.23
C PHE A 110 2.91 -2.67 2.26
N VAL A 111 3.33 -1.44 2.49
CA VAL A 111 4.20 -1.06 3.60
C VAL A 111 3.61 0.13 4.34
N GLU A 112 3.84 0.21 5.65
CA GLU A 112 3.29 1.27 6.47
C GLU A 112 4.19 1.61 7.66
N TYR A 113 3.97 2.78 8.25
CA TYR A 113 4.49 3.10 9.58
C TYR A 113 3.49 2.68 10.66
N PRO A 114 3.96 2.21 11.82
CA PRO A 114 3.10 2.03 12.97
C PRO A 114 2.36 3.35 13.30
N LYS A 115 1.09 3.26 13.71
CA LYS A 115 0.30 4.44 14.11
C LYS A 115 0.95 5.26 15.22
N SER A 116 1.79 4.64 16.06
CA SER A 116 2.58 5.33 17.09
C SER A 116 3.68 6.23 16.51
N VAL A 117 4.10 6.00 15.27
CA VAL A 117 5.12 6.79 14.57
C VAL A 117 4.48 7.84 13.67
N HIS A 118 3.43 7.45 12.94
CA HIS A 118 2.74 8.35 12.02
C HIS A 118 1.25 8.00 11.95
N PRO A 119 0.33 8.98 12.03
CA PRO A 119 -1.11 8.73 12.10
C PRO A 119 -1.65 7.96 10.88
N PHE A 120 -1.12 8.22 9.69
CA PHE A 120 -1.46 7.50 8.47
C PHE A 120 -0.33 7.62 7.45
N LEU A 121 0.50 6.60 7.34
CA LEU A 121 1.49 6.49 6.28
C LEU A 121 1.46 5.05 5.75
N VAL A 122 0.80 4.88 4.61
CA VAL A 122 0.67 3.61 3.90
C VAL A 122 1.13 3.82 2.46
N ALA A 123 1.94 2.90 1.96
CA ALA A 123 2.30 2.84 0.56
C ALA A 123 1.98 1.46 -0.02
N THR A 124 1.57 1.44 -1.27
CA THR A 124 1.23 0.23 -2.02
C THR A 124 1.86 0.24 -3.39
N GLN A 125 2.11 -0.91 -3.95
CA GLN A 125 2.51 -1.08 -5.34
C GLN A 125 1.32 -1.02 -6.30
N ALA A 126 0.10 -1.15 -5.77
CA ALA A 126 -1.12 -1.07 -6.54
C ALA A 126 -1.47 0.36 -6.97
N HIS A 127 -2.45 0.47 -7.85
CA HIS A 127 -3.00 1.70 -8.39
C HIS A 127 -4.44 1.93 -7.89
N PRO A 128 -4.62 2.42 -6.64
CA PRO A 128 -5.94 2.64 -6.05
C PRO A 128 -6.80 3.63 -6.84
N GLU A 129 -6.19 4.57 -7.56
CA GLU A 129 -6.89 5.52 -8.42
C GLU A 129 -7.72 4.85 -9.52
N LEU A 130 -7.32 3.66 -9.96
CA LEU A 130 -8.06 2.91 -10.99
C LEU A 130 -9.38 2.34 -10.48
N LYS A 131 -9.55 2.22 -9.16
CA LYS A 131 -10.76 1.70 -8.50
C LYS A 131 -11.58 2.79 -7.79
N SER A 132 -11.01 3.98 -7.59
CA SER A 132 -11.69 5.09 -6.94
C SER A 132 -12.76 5.72 -7.84
N ARG A 133 -13.84 6.19 -7.25
CA ARG A 133 -14.95 6.89 -7.92
C ARG A 133 -15.39 8.08 -7.05
N PRO A 134 -15.95 9.15 -7.63
CA PRO A 134 -16.43 10.30 -6.87
C PRO A 134 -17.43 9.94 -5.77
N THR A 135 -18.34 9.00 -6.04
CA THR A 135 -19.37 8.54 -5.10
C THR A 135 -18.93 7.36 -4.24
N ARG A 136 -17.79 6.74 -4.53
CA ARG A 136 -17.21 5.63 -3.80
C ARG A 136 -15.68 5.75 -3.81
N PRO A 137 -15.13 6.61 -2.98
CA PRO A 137 -13.69 6.81 -2.92
C PRO A 137 -12.99 5.53 -2.45
N HIS A 138 -11.79 5.31 -2.98
CA HIS A 138 -10.98 4.16 -2.57
C HIS A 138 -10.69 4.20 -1.07
N PRO A 139 -10.73 3.06 -0.34
CA PRO A 139 -10.54 3.00 1.12
C PRO A 139 -9.29 3.71 1.63
N LEU A 140 -8.15 3.57 0.93
CA LEU A 140 -6.92 4.27 1.31
C LEU A 140 -7.06 5.78 1.19
N PHE A 141 -7.70 6.30 0.14
CA PHE A 141 -7.89 7.74 -0.03
C PHE A 141 -8.83 8.30 1.04
N ARG A 142 -9.94 7.60 1.32
CA ARG A 142 -10.88 7.98 2.38
C ARG A 142 -10.17 8.03 3.74
N SER A 143 -9.41 7.00 4.08
CA SER A 143 -8.68 6.92 5.36
C SER A 143 -7.57 7.96 5.46
N PHE A 144 -6.87 8.26 4.37
CA PHE A 144 -5.87 9.34 4.33
C PHE A 144 -6.51 10.70 4.61
N ILE A 145 -7.59 11.04 3.92
CA ILE A 145 -8.30 12.32 4.15
C ILE A 145 -8.86 12.38 5.57
N GLY A 146 -9.44 11.27 6.08
CA GLY A 146 -9.92 11.20 7.45
C GLY A 146 -8.81 11.46 8.48
N ALA A 147 -7.63 10.87 8.29
CA ALA A 147 -6.47 11.10 9.16
C ALA A 147 -5.98 12.56 9.08
N ALA A 148 -5.94 13.15 7.88
CA ALA A 148 -5.54 14.53 7.68
C ALA A 148 -6.50 15.52 8.35
N LEU A 149 -7.80 15.26 8.27
CA LEU A 149 -8.82 16.07 8.95
C LEU A 149 -8.71 15.99 10.47
N LYS A 150 -8.50 14.79 11.02
CA LYS A 150 -8.27 14.59 12.46
C LYS A 150 -7.02 15.33 12.93
N TYR A 151 -5.92 15.25 12.19
CA TYR A 151 -4.69 15.97 12.49
C TYR A 151 -4.89 17.48 12.52
N LYS A 152 -5.53 18.03 11.48
CA LYS A 152 -5.84 19.46 11.40
C LYS A 152 -6.77 19.94 12.52
N ALA A 153 -7.72 19.12 12.93
CA ALA A 153 -8.63 19.44 14.02
C ALA A 153 -7.92 19.46 15.39
N ALA A 154 -6.99 18.53 15.61
CA ALA A 154 -6.17 18.49 16.82
C ALA A 154 -5.26 19.72 16.99
N GLU A 155 -4.79 20.30 15.89
CA GLU A 155 -3.97 21.52 15.89
C GLU A 155 -4.79 22.83 16.12
N ARG A 156 -6.09 22.81 15.87
CA ARG A 156 -6.94 24.03 15.82
C ARG A 156 -7.71 24.38 17.09
N LEU A 157 -7.43 23.73 18.24
CA LEU A 157 -8.19 23.96 19.51
C LEU A 157 -9.52 23.16 19.63
N PRO A 158 -10.09 23.08 20.86
CA PRO A 158 -11.10 22.09 21.18
C PRO A 158 -12.44 22.39 20.50
N VAL A 159 -12.53 22.11 19.25
CA VAL A 159 -13.81 21.83 18.63
C VAL A 159 -13.99 20.34 18.76
N ASP A 160 -14.91 19.95 19.66
CA ASP A 160 -15.41 18.61 19.76
C ASP A 160 -16.08 18.23 18.43
N ILE A 161 -15.29 17.73 17.49
CA ILE A 161 -15.80 17.01 16.34
C ILE A 161 -15.96 15.60 16.85
N GLY A 162 -17.19 15.33 17.35
CA GLY A 162 -17.61 14.02 17.82
C GLY A 162 -17.09 12.89 16.95
N ASP A 163 -17.01 11.71 17.48
CA ASP A 163 -16.43 10.52 16.83
C ASP A 163 -16.85 10.42 15.36
N TYR A 164 -15.96 10.86 14.47
CA TYR A 164 -16.14 10.68 13.03
C TYR A 164 -16.07 9.17 12.75
N ASP A 165 -17.22 8.56 12.56
CA ASP A 165 -17.31 7.19 12.08
C ASP A 165 -17.09 7.18 10.55
N PRO A 166 -15.96 6.64 10.08
CA PRO A 166 -15.70 6.54 8.66
C PRO A 166 -16.66 5.59 7.93
N HIS A 167 -17.53 4.88 8.65
CA HIS A 167 -18.49 3.94 8.11
C HIS A 167 -19.94 4.43 8.18
N ALA A 168 -20.22 5.56 8.84
CA ALA A 168 -21.56 6.08 9.03
C ALA A 168 -22.33 6.42 7.74
N ASP A 169 -21.63 6.65 6.63
CA ASP A 169 -22.24 6.99 5.34
C ASP A 169 -22.40 5.77 4.39
N ALA A 170 -22.23 4.55 4.89
CA ALA A 170 -22.35 3.35 4.04
C ALA A 170 -23.80 2.93 3.77
N ASP A 171 -24.77 3.48 4.51
CA ASP A 171 -26.20 3.17 4.38
C ASP A 171 -27.01 4.35 3.82
N VAL A 172 -26.67 4.83 2.63
CA VAL A 172 -27.60 5.64 1.86
C VAL A 172 -28.48 4.64 1.07
N PRO A 173 -29.78 4.49 1.38
CA PRO A 173 -30.65 3.61 0.63
C PRO A 173 -30.72 4.09 -0.83
N GLU A 174 -30.61 3.14 -1.77
CA GLU A 174 -30.90 3.40 -3.19
C GLU A 174 -32.29 4.03 -3.29
N SER A 175 -32.34 5.28 -3.77
CA SER A 175 -33.59 5.93 -4.08
C SER A 175 -34.27 5.17 -5.22
N ASP A 176 -35.47 4.70 -4.95
CA ASP A 176 -36.34 4.00 -5.88
C ASP A 176 -36.37 4.67 -7.25
N SER A 177 -36.20 3.85 -8.26
CA SER A 177 -36.42 4.18 -9.67
C SER A 177 -37.77 4.85 -9.85
N VAL A 178 -37.78 6.09 -10.32
CA VAL A 178 -39.01 6.75 -10.80
C VAL A 178 -39.49 6.00 -12.04
N ASP A 179 -40.56 5.24 -11.86
CA ASP A 179 -41.35 4.62 -12.90
C ASP A 179 -41.89 5.72 -13.82
N SER A 180 -41.35 5.79 -15.04
CA SER A 180 -41.91 6.61 -16.11
C SER A 180 -43.07 5.85 -16.73
N GLY A 181 -44.27 5.96 -16.11
CA GLY A 181 -45.54 5.54 -16.73
C GLY A 181 -45.87 6.42 -17.91
N GLU A 182 -45.99 5.78 -19.04
CA GLU A 182 -46.59 6.34 -20.25
C GLU A 182 -48.07 6.70 -20.02
N GLY A 183 -48.48 7.85 -20.58
CA GLY A 183 -49.82 8.33 -20.72
C GLY A 183 -49.87 9.39 -21.83
#